data_4365c86f73e98fcdc06368f748aba840
#
_entry.id   4365c86f73e98fcdc06368f748aba840
#
_cell.length_a   1.000
_cell.length_b   1.000
_cell.length_c   1.000
_cell.angle_alpha   90.00
_cell.angle_beta   90.00
_cell.angle_gamma   90.00
#
_symmetry.space_group_name_H-M   'P 1'
#
loop_
_entity.id
_entity.type
_entity.pdbx_description
1 polymer ?
#
loop_
_entity_poly.entity_id
_entity_poly.type
_entity_poly.pdbx_seq_one_letter_code
_entity_poly.pdbx_strand_id
1 'polypeptide(L)'
;AIGHDIGKFGCRPGERVPYLHYYYTDQWFRRRKLTDIGHVAANHSVWDLELDYLSVESLLLIYADFRVKQTRDGQGREVTKIFSLAEAFNVILSKLDGVDWEKRRRYELVYARLYDFEQFMLARGVDVTLGGRDTPPLPEKHTALMTDQEALDALTLQCVGHNIGLMHRLT
;
A
#
# COMPACT_ATOMS: atom_id res chain seq x y z
N ALA A 1 5.01 -5.52 -5.14
CA ALA A 1 5.57 -4.18 -4.96
C ALA A 1 5.95 -3.53 -6.30
N ILE A 2 6.81 -4.22 -7.16
CA ILE A 2 7.35 -3.65 -8.41
C ILE A 2 6.22 -3.36 -9.40
N GLY A 3 5.33 -2.87 -9.49
CA GLY A 3 4.29 -2.66 -10.53
C GLY A 3 2.99 -2.14 -9.94
N HIS A 4 2.97 -1.86 -8.64
CA HIS A 4 1.75 -1.38 -8.01
C HIS A 4 1.28 -0.05 -8.62
N ASP A 5 2.21 0.77 -9.04
CA ASP A 5 2.01 2.08 -9.65
C ASP A 5 2.06 2.09 -11.19
N ILE A 6 2.11 0.92 -11.84
CA ILE A 6 2.25 0.83 -13.31
C ILE A 6 1.13 1.57 -14.04
N GLY A 7 -0.03 1.65 -13.43
CA GLY A 7 -1.18 2.37 -13.98
C GLY A 7 -0.98 3.87 -14.13
N LYS A 8 0.00 4.48 -13.44
CA LYS A 8 0.33 5.91 -13.62
C LYS A 8 0.74 6.21 -15.05
N PHE A 9 1.42 5.27 -15.73
CA PHE A 9 1.78 5.40 -17.14
C PHE A 9 0.59 5.21 -18.10
N GLY A 10 -0.52 4.67 -17.61
CA GLY A 10 -1.75 4.53 -18.40
C GLY A 10 -2.67 5.74 -18.35
N CYS A 11 -2.48 6.63 -17.38
CA CYS A 11 -3.30 7.83 -17.23
C CYS A 11 -3.07 8.81 -18.38
N ARG A 12 -4.17 9.41 -18.87
CA ARG A 12 -4.16 10.40 -19.95
C ARG A 12 -3.96 11.81 -19.41
N PRO A 13 -3.50 12.76 -20.22
CA PRO A 13 -3.44 14.16 -19.83
C PRO A 13 -4.82 14.67 -19.35
N GLY A 14 -4.83 15.31 -18.19
CA GLY A 14 -6.05 15.82 -17.56
C GLY A 14 -6.81 14.83 -16.65
N GLU A 15 -6.46 13.56 -16.67
CA GLU A 15 -7.02 12.58 -15.74
C GLU A 15 -6.45 12.73 -14.32
N ARG A 16 -7.29 12.40 -13.32
CA ARG A 16 -6.90 12.45 -11.90
C ARG A 16 -6.07 11.22 -11.53
N VAL A 17 -4.77 11.26 -11.81
CA VAL A 17 -3.82 10.16 -11.56
C VAL A 17 -3.96 9.50 -10.18
N PRO A 18 -4.11 10.23 -9.06
CA PRO A 18 -4.24 9.63 -7.73
C PRO A 18 -5.43 8.67 -7.58
N TYR A 19 -6.44 8.79 -8.45
CA TYR A 19 -7.65 7.97 -8.41
C TYR A 19 -7.71 6.94 -9.53
N LEU A 20 -7.22 7.28 -10.72
CA LEU A 20 -7.39 6.45 -11.91
C LEU A 20 -6.24 5.47 -12.14
N HIS A 21 -5.06 5.68 -11.54
CA HIS A 21 -3.96 4.76 -11.75
C HIS A 21 -4.26 3.34 -11.24
N TYR A 22 -5.11 3.16 -10.23
CA TYR A 22 -5.56 1.84 -9.76
C TYR A 22 -6.29 1.06 -10.84
N TYR A 23 -7.20 1.73 -11.56
CA TYR A 23 -7.91 1.15 -12.70
C TYR A 23 -6.96 0.72 -13.81
N TYR A 24 -6.02 1.58 -14.20
CA TYR A 24 -5.05 1.25 -15.24
C TYR A 24 -4.05 0.18 -14.79
N THR A 25 -3.72 0.12 -13.50
CA THR A 25 -2.93 -0.98 -12.90
C THR A 25 -3.67 -2.31 -13.07
N ASP A 26 -4.93 -2.39 -12.66
CA ASP A 26 -5.75 -3.59 -12.83
C ASP A 26 -5.81 -4.03 -14.30
N GLN A 27 -6.12 -3.08 -15.21
CA GLN A 27 -6.18 -3.37 -16.65
C GLN A 27 -4.85 -3.89 -17.20
N TRP A 28 -3.74 -3.36 -16.74
CA TRP A 28 -2.41 -3.79 -17.17
C TRP A 28 -2.13 -5.26 -16.78
N PHE A 29 -2.45 -5.63 -15.56
CA PHE A 29 -2.27 -6.99 -15.05
C PHE A 29 -3.24 -7.97 -15.71
N ARG A 30 -4.52 -7.61 -15.86
CA ARG A 30 -5.53 -8.47 -16.52
C ARG A 30 -5.15 -8.81 -17.96
N ARG A 31 -4.71 -7.84 -18.74
CA ARG A 31 -4.27 -8.05 -20.12
C ARG A 31 -3.10 -9.04 -20.23
N ARG A 32 -2.33 -9.21 -19.15
CA ARG A 32 -1.21 -10.15 -19.06
C ARG A 32 -1.54 -11.44 -18.36
N LYS A 33 -2.80 -11.65 -18.00
CA LYS A 33 -3.28 -12.82 -17.24
C LYS A 33 -2.57 -13.00 -15.89
N LEU A 34 -2.18 -11.91 -15.25
CA LEU A 34 -1.54 -11.87 -13.95
C LEU A 34 -2.54 -11.34 -12.89
N THR A 35 -3.75 -11.92 -12.89
CA THR A 35 -4.87 -11.44 -12.07
C THR A 35 -4.59 -11.57 -10.57
N ASP A 36 -3.92 -12.64 -10.15
CA ASP A 36 -3.64 -12.93 -8.74
C ASP A 36 -2.68 -11.90 -8.10
N ILE A 37 -1.72 -11.42 -8.90
CA ILE A 37 -0.82 -10.35 -8.48
C ILE A 37 -1.48 -8.98 -8.71
N GLY A 38 -2.29 -8.89 -9.75
CA GLY A 38 -2.93 -7.66 -10.19
C GLY A 38 -3.82 -7.02 -9.14
N HIS A 39 -4.60 -7.83 -8.40
CA HIS A 39 -5.47 -7.28 -7.37
C HIS A 39 -4.69 -6.75 -6.17
N VAL A 40 -3.59 -7.40 -5.74
CA VAL A 40 -2.71 -6.87 -4.70
C VAL A 40 -2.11 -5.53 -5.16
N ALA A 41 -1.67 -5.46 -6.42
CA ALA A 41 -1.12 -4.25 -6.99
C ALA A 41 -2.16 -3.13 -7.14
N ALA A 42 -3.40 -3.46 -7.47
CA ALA A 42 -4.48 -2.48 -7.58
C ALA A 42 -4.99 -2.00 -6.21
N ASN A 43 -4.89 -2.83 -5.17
CA ASN A 43 -5.41 -2.56 -3.84
C ASN A 43 -4.32 -2.06 -2.88
N HIS A 44 -3.62 -1.00 -3.26
CA HIS A 44 -2.58 -0.41 -2.42
C HIS A 44 -2.93 0.99 -1.90
N SER A 45 -4.16 1.42 -2.08
CA SER A 45 -4.60 2.71 -1.55
C SER A 45 -4.77 2.67 -0.03
N VAL A 46 -4.32 3.72 0.65
CA VAL A 46 -4.60 3.89 2.08
C VAL A 46 -6.11 3.97 2.37
N TRP A 47 -6.93 4.32 1.38
CA TRP A 47 -8.39 4.35 1.49
C TRP A 47 -9.00 2.95 1.50
N ASP A 48 -8.29 1.94 0.99
CA ASP A 48 -8.72 0.54 1.04
C ASP A 48 -8.67 -0.02 2.48
N LEU A 49 -7.99 0.66 3.41
CA LEU A 49 -7.99 0.33 4.84
C LEU A 49 -9.35 0.49 5.52
N GLU A 50 -10.31 1.13 4.88
CA GLU A 50 -11.72 1.16 5.30
C GLU A 50 -12.42 -0.20 5.05
N LEU A 51 -11.81 -1.09 4.23
CA LEU A 51 -12.37 -2.41 3.92
C LEU A 51 -12.01 -3.41 5.02
N ASP A 52 -13.01 -4.20 5.41
CA ASP A 52 -12.84 -5.20 6.48
C ASP A 52 -12.06 -6.46 6.04
N TYR A 53 -11.78 -6.61 4.74
CA TYR A 53 -11.27 -7.85 4.15
C TYR A 53 -10.05 -7.67 3.25
N LEU A 54 -9.14 -6.78 3.61
CA LEU A 54 -7.87 -6.67 2.87
C LEU A 54 -6.97 -7.88 3.13
N SER A 55 -6.36 -8.40 2.07
CA SER A 55 -5.33 -9.43 2.19
C SER A 55 -4.09 -8.88 2.92
N VAL A 56 -3.35 -9.77 3.57
CA VAL A 56 -2.10 -9.38 4.25
C VAL A 56 -1.10 -8.80 3.27
N GLU A 57 -1.07 -9.30 2.04
CA GLU A 57 -0.22 -8.79 0.96
C GLU A 57 -0.58 -7.35 0.59
N SER A 58 -1.87 -7.04 0.51
CA SER A 58 -2.33 -5.66 0.28
C SER A 58 -1.98 -4.75 1.45
N LEU A 59 -2.18 -5.21 2.69
CA LEU A 59 -1.79 -4.48 3.89
C LEU A 59 -0.29 -4.21 3.93
N LEU A 60 0.54 -5.21 3.61
CA LEU A 60 1.99 -5.06 3.52
C LEU A 60 2.38 -4.04 2.45
N LEU A 61 1.73 -4.07 1.30
CA LEU A 61 1.99 -3.13 0.22
C LEU A 61 1.61 -1.71 0.62
N ILE A 62 0.41 -1.51 1.19
CA ILE A 62 -0.05 -0.22 1.70
C ILE A 62 0.90 0.31 2.78
N TYR A 63 1.27 -0.54 3.73
CA TYR A 63 2.19 -0.19 4.81
C TYR A 63 3.57 0.24 4.30
N ALA A 64 4.12 -0.50 3.35
CA ALA A 64 5.41 -0.18 2.74
C ALA A 64 5.34 1.12 1.93
N ASP A 65 4.34 1.28 1.07
CA ASP A 65 4.16 2.48 0.24
C ASP A 65 3.91 3.73 1.09
N PHE A 66 3.16 3.59 2.19
CA PHE A 66 2.93 4.69 3.13
C PHE A 66 4.23 5.22 3.73
N ARG A 67 5.22 4.35 4.00
CA ARG A 67 6.49 4.68 4.63
C ARG A 67 7.58 5.12 3.64
N VAL A 68 7.49 4.71 2.39
CA VAL A 68 8.48 5.05 1.35
C VAL A 68 8.12 6.38 0.71
N LYS A 69 9.04 7.33 0.72
CA LYS A 69 8.85 8.64 0.09
C LYS A 69 10.07 9.05 -0.71
N GLN A 70 9.81 9.62 -1.87
CA GLN A 70 10.81 10.36 -2.62
C GLN A 70 11.06 11.71 -1.93
N THR A 71 12.29 12.02 -1.68
CA THR A 71 12.75 13.28 -1.08
C THR A 71 14.00 13.75 -1.81
N ARG A 72 14.47 14.95 -1.49
CA ARG A 72 15.75 15.46 -2.01
C ARG A 72 16.76 15.53 -0.90
N ASP A 73 18.00 15.11 -1.19
CA ASP A 73 19.13 15.26 -0.27
C ASP A 73 19.61 16.73 -0.21
N GLY A 74 20.59 16.99 0.66
CA GLY A 74 21.19 18.33 0.80
C GLY A 74 21.89 18.86 -0.46
N GLN A 75 22.05 18.02 -1.49
CA GLN A 75 22.60 18.36 -2.79
C GLN A 75 21.54 18.47 -3.89
N GLY A 76 20.24 18.37 -3.52
CA GLY A 76 19.10 18.46 -4.44
C GLY A 76 18.85 17.20 -5.26
N ARG A 77 19.56 16.09 -5.03
CA ARG A 77 19.37 14.81 -5.72
C ARG A 77 18.16 14.09 -5.16
N GLU A 78 17.37 13.47 -6.01
CA GLU A 78 16.26 12.62 -5.57
C GLU A 78 16.79 11.37 -4.89
N VAL A 79 16.31 11.14 -3.68
CA VAL A 79 16.62 9.97 -2.87
C VAL A 79 15.34 9.34 -2.33
N THR A 80 15.31 8.02 -2.31
CA THR A 80 14.23 7.29 -1.65
C THR A 80 14.55 7.19 -0.18
N LYS A 81 13.63 7.67 0.66
CA LYS A 81 13.73 7.56 2.12
C LYS A 81 12.59 6.70 2.64
N ILE A 82 12.94 5.83 3.57
CA ILE A 82 11.95 5.04 4.31
C ILE A 82 11.81 5.68 5.69
N PHE A 83 10.58 5.99 6.06
CA PHE A 83 10.25 6.64 7.32
C PHE A 83 9.66 5.63 8.31
N SER A 84 9.74 5.91 9.59
CA SER A 84 8.84 5.28 10.56
C SER A 84 7.39 5.66 10.23
N LEU A 85 6.45 4.89 10.76
CA LEU A 85 5.03 5.16 10.50
C LEU A 85 4.63 6.57 10.96
N ALA A 86 5.11 6.99 12.14
CA ALA A 86 4.84 8.33 12.69
C ALA A 86 5.46 9.45 11.85
N GLU A 87 6.70 9.30 11.39
CA GLU A 87 7.35 10.27 10.51
C GLU A 87 6.62 10.37 9.16
N ALA A 88 6.24 9.23 8.56
CA ALA A 88 5.51 9.19 7.31
C ALA A 88 4.15 9.91 7.42
N PHE A 89 3.45 9.73 8.52
CA PHE A 89 2.21 10.41 8.83
C PHE A 89 2.40 11.93 8.88
N ASN A 90 3.40 12.40 9.61
CA ASN A 90 3.73 13.83 9.70
C ASN A 90 4.12 14.43 8.34
N VAL A 91 4.89 13.69 7.53
CA VAL A 91 5.25 14.12 6.16
C VAL A 91 4.00 14.26 5.27
N ILE A 92 3.04 13.35 5.40
CA ILE A 92 1.79 13.44 4.62
C ILE A 92 0.99 14.65 5.08
N LEU A 93 0.78 14.82 6.38
CA LEU A 93 0.02 15.96 6.90
C LEU A 93 0.63 17.30 6.52
N SER A 94 1.96 17.41 6.50
CA SER A 94 2.66 18.66 6.13
C SER A 94 2.52 19.03 4.66
N LYS A 95 2.22 18.05 3.78
CA LYS A 95 2.03 18.26 2.34
C LYS A 95 0.57 18.58 1.96
N LEU A 96 -0.34 18.46 2.90
CA LEU A 96 -1.75 18.68 2.67
C LEU A 96 -2.11 20.13 3.00
N ASP A 97 -2.02 21.00 2.00
CA ASP A 97 -2.54 22.36 2.11
C ASP A 97 -4.06 22.31 2.32
N GLY A 98 -4.56 23.05 3.32
CA GLY A 98 -5.98 23.15 3.59
C GLY A 98 -6.64 21.84 4.04
N VAL A 99 -5.96 21.08 4.91
CA VAL A 99 -6.54 19.89 5.52
C VAL A 99 -7.72 20.30 6.40
N ASP A 100 -8.94 20.00 5.90
CA ASP A 100 -10.12 20.07 6.73
C ASP A 100 -10.11 18.97 7.81
N TRP A 101 -10.98 19.10 8.80
CA TRP A 101 -11.06 18.18 9.92
C TRP A 101 -11.44 16.75 9.48
N GLU A 102 -12.26 16.60 8.44
CA GLU A 102 -12.66 15.28 7.91
C GLU A 102 -11.47 14.54 7.30
N LYS A 103 -10.70 15.23 6.49
CA LYS A 103 -9.51 14.69 5.86
C LYS A 103 -8.44 14.30 6.89
N ARG A 104 -8.26 15.17 7.90
CA ARG A 104 -7.36 14.86 9.01
C ARG A 104 -7.80 13.62 9.76
N ARG A 105 -9.07 13.53 10.13
CA ARG A 105 -9.64 12.38 10.81
C ARG A 105 -9.47 11.08 10.00
N ARG A 106 -9.65 11.14 8.68
CA ARG A 106 -9.39 9.99 7.78
C ARG A 106 -7.94 9.53 7.85
N TYR A 107 -6.99 10.45 7.80
CA TYR A 107 -5.57 10.09 7.94
C TYR A 107 -5.22 9.58 9.34
N GLU A 108 -5.86 10.05 10.38
CA GLU A 108 -5.71 9.51 11.74
C GLU A 108 -6.22 8.06 11.82
N LEU A 109 -7.33 7.75 11.16
CA LEU A 109 -7.82 6.37 11.04
C LEU A 109 -6.86 5.48 10.23
N VAL A 110 -6.34 5.99 9.13
CA VAL A 110 -5.30 5.30 8.34
C VAL A 110 -4.08 4.99 9.21
N TYR A 111 -3.60 5.97 9.95
CA TYR A 111 -2.48 5.79 10.86
C TYR A 111 -2.77 4.72 11.91
N ALA A 112 -3.93 4.78 12.56
CA ALA A 112 -4.33 3.81 13.58
C ALA A 112 -4.37 2.38 13.01
N ARG A 113 -4.95 2.17 11.83
CA ARG A 113 -5.01 0.86 11.16
C ARG A 113 -3.63 0.32 10.80
N LEU A 114 -2.76 1.19 10.26
CA LEU A 114 -1.39 0.79 9.93
C LEU A 114 -0.55 0.53 11.19
N TYR A 115 -0.81 1.28 12.27
CA TYR A 115 -0.17 1.02 13.57
C TYR A 115 -0.59 -0.33 14.15
N ASP A 116 -1.88 -0.66 14.14
CA ASP A 116 -2.38 -1.96 14.58
C ASP A 116 -1.75 -3.10 13.78
N PHE A 117 -1.62 -2.90 12.45
CA PHE A 117 -0.95 -3.87 11.61
C PHE A 117 0.56 -3.99 11.91
N GLU A 118 1.23 -2.89 12.19
CA GLU A 118 2.63 -2.88 12.65
C GLU A 118 2.78 -3.67 13.97
N GLN A 119 1.90 -3.44 14.95
CA GLN A 119 1.91 -4.20 16.21
C GLN A 119 1.64 -5.70 15.98
N PHE A 120 0.75 -6.02 15.06
CA PHE A 120 0.49 -7.40 14.67
C PHE A 120 1.74 -8.08 14.07
N MET A 121 2.49 -7.39 13.24
CA MET A 121 3.75 -7.89 12.68
C MET A 121 4.82 -8.07 13.76
N LEU A 122 5.00 -7.06 14.61
CA LEU A 122 5.94 -7.10 15.73
C LEU A 122 5.67 -8.27 16.68
N ALA A 123 4.40 -8.50 17.04
CA ALA A 123 3.99 -9.60 17.89
C ALA A 123 4.31 -10.99 17.29
N ARG A 124 4.55 -11.06 15.98
CA ARG A 124 4.96 -12.26 15.24
C ARG A 124 6.44 -12.32 14.94
N GLY A 125 7.22 -11.42 15.52
CA GLY A 125 8.67 -11.38 15.36
C GLY A 125 9.14 -10.79 14.03
N VAL A 126 8.26 -10.09 13.30
CA VAL A 126 8.68 -9.34 12.10
C VAL A 126 9.40 -8.08 12.56
N ASP A 127 10.63 -7.91 12.13
CA ASP A 127 11.38 -6.68 12.37
C ASP A 127 10.90 -5.60 11.38
N VAL A 128 10.24 -4.58 11.92
CA VAL A 128 9.75 -3.42 11.16
C VAL A 128 10.71 -2.23 11.26
N THR A 129 11.84 -2.39 11.95
CA THR A 129 12.83 -1.33 12.08
C THR A 129 13.44 -1.03 10.71
N LEU A 130 13.77 0.23 10.52
CA LEU A 130 14.47 0.65 9.32
C LEU A 130 15.93 0.25 9.46
N GLY A 131 16.23 -0.92 8.93
CA GLY A 131 17.63 -1.33 8.84
C GLY A 131 18.42 -0.35 8.01
N GLY A 132 19.56 0.03 8.52
CA GLY A 132 20.62 0.58 7.69
C GLY A 132 21.04 -0.46 6.64
N ARG A 133 22.02 -0.10 5.78
CA ARG A 133 22.58 -1.00 4.76
C ARG A 133 23.12 -2.32 5.33
N ASP A 134 23.33 -2.39 6.64
CA ASP A 134 23.89 -3.52 7.36
C ASP A 134 22.82 -4.39 8.05
N THR A 135 21.53 -4.17 7.79
CA THR A 135 20.49 -5.03 8.35
C THR A 135 20.63 -6.43 7.77
N PRO A 136 20.90 -7.44 8.59
CA PRO A 136 21.01 -8.80 8.08
C PRO A 136 19.69 -9.24 7.44
N PRO A 137 19.72 -10.09 6.41
CA PRO A 137 18.52 -10.62 5.81
C PRO A 137 17.67 -11.30 6.89
N LEU A 138 16.35 -11.13 6.81
CA LEU A 138 15.41 -11.78 7.72
C LEU A 138 15.69 -13.29 7.71
N PRO A 139 15.76 -13.94 8.89
CA PRO A 139 15.90 -15.39 8.96
C PRO A 139 14.78 -16.09 8.19
N GLU A 140 15.10 -17.15 7.46
CA GLU A 140 14.14 -17.92 6.64
C GLU A 140 12.88 -18.36 7.41
N LYS A 141 12.95 -18.46 8.72
CA LYS A 141 11.81 -18.80 9.60
C LYS A 141 10.68 -17.76 9.63
N HIS A 142 10.91 -16.54 9.14
CA HIS A 142 9.88 -15.48 9.11
C HIS A 142 9.06 -15.46 7.83
N THR A 143 9.37 -16.30 6.84
CA THR A 143 8.61 -16.43 5.60
C THR A 143 7.34 -17.27 5.75
N ALA A 144 7.10 -17.88 6.92
CA ALA A 144 6.00 -18.81 7.16
C ALA A 144 4.71 -18.13 7.66
N LEU A 145 4.44 -16.87 7.30
CA LEU A 145 3.24 -16.18 7.77
C LEU A 145 1.93 -16.62 7.10
N MET A 146 2.00 -17.36 5.98
CA MET A 146 0.81 -17.93 5.34
C MET A 146 1.13 -19.30 4.73
N THR A 147 0.82 -20.35 5.46
CA THR A 147 0.92 -21.74 4.98
C THR A 147 -0.39 -22.28 4.42
N ASP A 148 -1.49 -21.54 4.54
CA ASP A 148 -2.79 -21.94 4.04
C ASP A 148 -3.07 -21.20 2.72
N GLN A 149 -2.67 -21.82 1.61
CA GLN A 149 -2.86 -21.28 0.27
C GLN A 149 -4.35 -21.17 -0.09
N GLU A 150 -5.20 -22.09 0.40
CA GLU A 150 -6.64 -22.05 0.12
C GLU A 150 -7.32 -20.87 0.81
N ALA A 151 -6.95 -20.57 2.07
CA ALA A 151 -7.45 -19.40 2.77
C ALA A 151 -6.98 -18.09 2.11
N LEU A 152 -5.73 -18.07 1.64
CA LEU A 152 -5.17 -16.95 0.89
C LEU A 152 -5.93 -16.70 -0.42
N ASP A 153 -6.18 -17.74 -1.19
CA ASP A 153 -6.89 -17.67 -2.47
C ASP A 153 -8.35 -17.24 -2.27
N ALA A 154 -9.03 -17.72 -1.22
CA ALA A 154 -10.39 -17.32 -0.89
C ALA A 154 -10.48 -15.84 -0.49
N LEU A 155 -9.57 -15.36 0.36
CA LEU A 155 -9.46 -13.95 0.74
C LEU A 155 -9.18 -13.07 -0.48
N THR A 156 -8.28 -13.53 -1.32
CA THR A 156 -7.89 -12.91 -2.59
C THR A 156 -9.10 -12.69 -3.50
N LEU A 157 -9.90 -13.71 -3.73
CA LEU A 157 -11.11 -13.65 -4.58
C LEU A 157 -12.16 -12.69 -4.01
N GLN A 158 -12.34 -12.67 -2.70
CA GLN A 158 -13.27 -11.75 -2.04
C GLN A 158 -12.84 -10.28 -2.20
N CYS A 159 -11.56 -9.99 -1.99
CA CYS A 159 -11.01 -8.64 -2.17
C CYS A 159 -11.11 -8.16 -3.63
N VAL A 160 -10.79 -9.03 -4.59
CA VAL A 160 -10.94 -8.71 -6.03
C VAL A 160 -12.39 -8.36 -6.37
N GLY A 161 -13.33 -9.18 -5.95
CA GLY A 161 -14.76 -8.97 -6.25
C GLY A 161 -15.26 -7.67 -5.63
N HIS A 162 -14.88 -7.36 -4.40
CA HIS A 162 -15.28 -6.14 -3.71
C HIS A 162 -14.70 -4.88 -4.38
N ASN A 163 -13.41 -4.87 -4.71
CA ASN A 163 -12.76 -3.70 -5.32
C ASN A 163 -13.20 -3.46 -6.76
N ILE A 164 -13.46 -4.52 -7.54
CA ILE A 164 -14.08 -4.39 -8.86
C ILE A 164 -15.46 -3.76 -8.72
N GLY A 165 -16.25 -4.20 -7.74
CA GLY A 165 -17.57 -3.63 -7.47
C GLY A 165 -17.50 -2.16 -7.04
N LEU A 166 -16.49 -1.74 -6.29
CA LEU A 166 -16.26 -0.33 -5.94
C LEU A 166 -15.85 0.49 -7.17
N MET A 167 -14.93 -0.02 -7.99
CA MET A 167 -14.50 0.67 -9.20
C MET A 167 -15.64 0.89 -10.19
N HIS A 168 -16.55 -0.08 -10.34
CA HIS A 168 -17.76 0.07 -11.17
C HIS A 168 -18.81 1.04 -10.62
N ARG A 169 -18.78 1.35 -9.33
CA ARG A 169 -19.67 2.35 -8.71
C ARG A 169 -19.14 3.77 -8.80
N LEU A 170 -17.85 3.93 -9.07
CA LEU A 170 -17.18 5.23 -9.16
C LEU A 170 -16.98 5.72 -10.61
N THR A 171 -17.35 4.92 -11.59
CA THR A 171 -17.42 5.25 -13.02
C THR A 171 -18.85 5.52 -13.44
#